data_7659215b54d17b81ea67b16e3ddff85d
#
_entry.id   7659215b54d17b81ea67b16e3ddff85d
#
_cell.length_a   1.000
_cell.length_b   1.000
_cell.length_c   1.000
_cell.angle_alpha   90.00
_cell.angle_beta   90.00
_cell.angle_gamma   90.00
#
_symmetry.space_group_name_H-M   'P 1'
#
loop_
_entity.id
_entity.type
_entity.pdbx_description
1 polymer ?
#
loop_
_entity_poly.entity_id
_entity_poly.type
_entity_poly.pdbx_seq_one_letter_code
_entity_poly.pdbx_strand_id
1 'polypeptide(L)'
;AEMLIRRPIAEVFEAFVDPAITARFWFSRGDARLEAGKRLRWHWDMYGVSQEIEVKDLQTNRRILIEWPNGDSNPSQVEWLFEELPGAGTFVSIRNSGFVGTPEEVIPRVVDATEGFTLVLAGLKACLEHGIALNLVADRFPRGLDG
;
A
#
# COMPACT_ATOMS: atom_id res chain seq x y z
N ALA A 1 1.30 -9.45 3.11
CA ALA A 1 -0.17 -9.49 3.12
C ALA A 1 -0.69 -9.89 1.75
N GLU A 2 -1.73 -10.70 1.71
CA GLU A 2 -2.27 -11.24 0.46
C GLU A 2 -3.80 -11.28 0.50
N MET A 3 -4.45 -11.05 -0.66
CA MET A 3 -5.91 -11.03 -0.73
C MET A 3 -6.39 -11.28 -2.16
N LEU A 4 -7.44 -12.08 -2.31
CA LEU A 4 -8.22 -12.15 -3.54
C LEU A 4 -9.18 -10.96 -3.62
N ILE A 5 -9.06 -10.17 -4.68
CA ILE A 5 -9.99 -9.10 -5.04
C ILE A 5 -10.81 -9.60 -6.23
N ARG A 6 -12.12 -9.66 -6.08
CA ARG A 6 -13.04 -10.19 -7.11
C ARG A 6 -13.38 -9.15 -8.17
N ARG A 7 -12.32 -8.59 -8.78
CA ARG A 7 -12.38 -7.59 -9.86
C ARG A 7 -11.28 -7.88 -10.88
N PRO A 8 -11.44 -7.38 -12.13
CA PRO A 8 -10.45 -7.53 -13.18
C PRO A 8 -9.09 -6.93 -12.80
N ILE A 9 -8.01 -7.56 -13.26
CA ILE A 9 -6.64 -7.18 -12.91
C ILE A 9 -6.31 -5.72 -13.26
N ALA A 10 -6.80 -5.21 -14.39
CA ALA A 10 -6.56 -3.82 -14.80
C ALA A 10 -7.17 -2.83 -13.80
N GLU A 11 -8.33 -3.13 -13.25
CA GLU A 11 -9.01 -2.28 -12.25
C GLU A 11 -8.27 -2.32 -10.89
N VAL A 12 -7.85 -3.50 -10.48
CA VAL A 12 -7.12 -3.69 -9.22
C VAL A 12 -5.74 -3.04 -9.27
N PHE A 13 -5.02 -3.18 -10.37
CA PHE A 13 -3.74 -2.53 -10.60
C PHE A 13 -3.88 -0.99 -10.60
N GLU A 14 -4.85 -0.47 -11.36
CA GLU A 14 -5.12 0.98 -11.46
C GLU A 14 -5.45 1.59 -10.09
N ALA A 15 -6.10 0.85 -9.20
CA ALA A 15 -6.43 1.32 -7.86
C ALA A 15 -5.21 1.69 -7.01
N PHE A 16 -4.06 1.10 -7.27
CA PHE A 16 -2.78 1.46 -6.62
C PHE A 16 -1.98 2.50 -7.41
N VAL A 17 -2.21 2.64 -8.71
CA VAL A 17 -1.48 3.57 -9.57
C VAL A 17 -2.10 4.97 -9.57
N ASP A 18 -3.41 5.06 -9.59
CA ASP A 18 -4.14 6.34 -9.56
C ASP A 18 -4.40 6.76 -8.10
N PRO A 19 -3.78 7.86 -7.63
CA PRO A 19 -3.93 8.32 -6.25
C PRO A 19 -5.39 8.73 -5.91
N ALA A 20 -6.19 9.11 -6.88
CA ALA A 20 -7.60 9.43 -6.66
C ALA A 20 -8.40 8.19 -6.24
N ILE A 21 -8.02 7.01 -6.71
CA ILE A 21 -8.63 5.74 -6.31
C ILE A 21 -8.00 5.24 -5.00
N THR A 22 -6.68 5.26 -4.90
CA THR A 22 -5.95 4.79 -3.71
C THR A 22 -6.37 5.55 -2.44
N ALA A 23 -6.67 6.84 -2.56
CA ALA A 23 -7.13 7.68 -1.45
C ALA A 23 -8.47 7.23 -0.85
N ARG A 24 -9.23 6.40 -1.54
CA ARG A 24 -10.50 5.85 -1.03
C ARG A 24 -10.34 4.73 -0.01
N PHE A 25 -9.14 4.12 0.06
CA PHE A 25 -8.91 2.97 0.94
C PHE A 25 -7.56 2.96 1.67
N TRP A 26 -6.67 3.90 1.41
CA TRP A 26 -5.34 3.91 2.02
C TRP A 26 -4.93 5.30 2.54
N PHE A 27 -4.17 6.07 1.77
CA PHE A 27 -3.71 7.40 2.15
C PHE A 27 -4.78 8.48 1.88
N SER A 28 -4.58 9.71 2.40
CA SER A 28 -5.50 10.84 2.13
C SER A 28 -5.37 11.35 0.70
N ARG A 29 -4.15 11.45 0.20
CA ARG A 29 -3.84 11.93 -1.16
C ARG A 29 -2.42 11.54 -1.58
N GLY A 30 -2.22 11.38 -2.87
CA GLY A 30 -0.91 11.26 -3.50
C GLY A 30 -0.69 12.40 -4.48
N ASP A 31 0.57 12.86 -4.63
CA ASP A 31 0.90 14.01 -5.47
C ASP A 31 0.73 13.71 -6.97
N ALA A 32 0.91 12.46 -7.38
CA ALA A 32 0.83 12.06 -8.79
C ALA A 32 0.55 10.56 -8.93
N ARG A 33 0.22 10.16 -10.15
CA ARG A 33 0.17 8.75 -10.54
C ARG A 33 1.55 8.11 -10.42
N LEU A 34 1.58 6.81 -10.10
CA LEU A 34 2.83 6.05 -10.12
C LEU A 34 3.36 5.95 -11.55
N GLU A 35 4.63 6.28 -11.72
CA GLU A 35 5.40 6.09 -12.95
C GLU A 35 6.80 5.64 -12.60
N ALA A 36 7.35 4.65 -13.33
CA ALA A 36 8.68 4.13 -13.09
C ALA A 36 9.75 5.24 -13.13
N GLY A 37 10.64 5.25 -12.14
CA GLY A 37 11.72 6.22 -11.99
C GLY A 37 11.32 7.54 -11.33
N LYS A 38 10.04 7.75 -11.00
CA LYS A 38 9.59 8.97 -10.34
C LYS A 38 9.67 8.88 -8.82
N ARG A 39 9.93 10.02 -8.21
CA ARG A 39 9.74 10.28 -6.78
C ARG A 39 8.47 11.08 -6.62
N LEU A 40 7.67 10.71 -5.62
CA LEU A 40 6.42 11.39 -5.30
C LEU A 40 6.13 11.25 -3.80
N ARG A 41 5.13 11.99 -3.32
CA ARG A 41 4.79 12.00 -1.90
C ARG A 41 3.36 11.52 -1.70
N TRP A 42 3.20 10.64 -0.71
CA TRP A 42 1.92 10.23 -0.16
C TRP A 42 1.68 10.90 1.18
N HIS A 43 0.43 11.26 1.46
CA HIS A 43 0.03 12.02 2.63
C HIS A 43 -1.07 11.30 3.40
N TRP A 44 -0.87 11.15 4.69
CA TRP A 44 -1.88 10.68 5.64
C TRP A 44 -2.28 11.87 6.52
N ASP A 45 -3.17 12.71 6.00
CA ASP A 45 -3.56 13.96 6.65
C ASP A 45 -4.26 13.70 8.00
N MET A 46 -4.94 12.52 8.14
CA MET A 46 -5.52 12.09 9.40
C MET A 46 -4.48 11.92 10.53
N TYR A 47 -3.23 11.71 10.19
CA TYR A 47 -2.11 11.56 11.13
C TYR A 47 -1.10 12.70 11.06
N GLY A 48 -1.29 13.67 10.18
CA GLY A 48 -0.34 14.75 9.95
C GLY A 48 1.01 14.28 9.41
N VAL A 49 1.08 13.11 8.75
CA VAL A 49 2.31 12.54 8.20
C VAL A 49 2.30 12.50 6.69
N SER A 50 3.49 12.60 6.12
CA SER A 50 3.71 12.38 4.69
C SER A 50 4.99 11.61 4.46
N GLN A 51 5.07 10.88 3.36
CA GLN A 51 6.18 10.02 3.01
C GLN A 51 6.55 10.19 1.54
N GLU A 52 7.81 10.49 1.25
CA GLU A 52 8.34 10.41 -0.10
C GLU A 52 8.61 8.95 -0.45
N ILE A 53 8.26 8.55 -1.65
CA ILE A 53 8.55 7.22 -2.21
C ILE A 53 9.26 7.36 -3.56
N GLU A 54 10.02 6.36 -3.95
CA GLU A 54 10.60 6.24 -5.28
C GLU A 54 10.04 4.99 -5.97
N VAL A 55 9.46 5.18 -7.15
CA VAL A 55 8.94 4.05 -7.96
C VAL A 55 10.11 3.43 -8.71
N LYS A 56 10.53 2.25 -8.31
CA LYS A 56 11.68 1.53 -8.90
C LYS A 56 11.29 0.73 -10.13
N ASP A 57 10.08 0.16 -10.14
CA ASP A 57 9.57 -0.62 -11.26
C ASP A 57 8.05 -0.55 -11.31
N LEU A 58 7.51 -0.51 -12.52
CA LEU A 58 6.07 -0.51 -12.78
C LEU A 58 5.81 -1.33 -14.05
N GLN A 59 5.24 -2.50 -13.88
CA GLN A 59 4.83 -3.39 -14.97
C GLN A 59 3.31 -3.51 -14.96
N THR A 60 2.66 -2.97 -15.98
CA THR A 60 1.19 -2.91 -16.08
C THR A 60 0.54 -4.27 -15.79
N ASN A 61 -0.44 -4.28 -14.88
CA ASN A 61 -1.21 -5.45 -14.46
C ASN A 61 -0.36 -6.59 -13.86
N ARG A 62 0.88 -6.32 -13.46
CA ARG A 62 1.78 -7.37 -12.99
C ARG A 62 2.53 -7.02 -11.71
N ARG A 63 3.19 -5.84 -11.68
CA ARG A 63 4.11 -5.52 -10.60
C ARG A 63 4.22 -4.03 -10.35
N ILE A 64 4.29 -3.66 -9.08
CA ILE A 64 4.73 -2.34 -8.62
C ILE A 64 5.85 -2.58 -7.61
N LEU A 65 6.97 -1.87 -7.73
CA LEU A 65 8.05 -1.88 -6.74
C LEU A 65 8.38 -0.44 -6.37
N ILE A 66 8.33 -0.13 -5.10
CA ILE A 66 8.74 1.17 -4.56
C ILE A 66 9.85 0.99 -3.52
N GLU A 67 10.66 2.04 -3.37
CA GLU A 67 11.47 2.25 -2.18
C GLU A 67 10.74 3.18 -1.22
N TRP A 68 10.73 2.78 0.03
CA TRP A 68 10.11 3.50 1.13
C TRP A 68 11.20 3.91 2.11
N PRO A 69 11.44 5.20 2.34
CA PRO A 69 12.45 5.67 3.27
C PRO A 69 12.25 5.12 4.68
N ASN A 70 13.36 4.85 5.33
CA ASN A 70 13.39 4.15 6.60
C ASN A 70 14.25 4.92 7.63
N GLY A 71 13.95 6.21 7.81
CA GLY A 71 14.76 7.12 8.62
C GLY A 71 16.17 7.26 8.03
N ASP A 72 17.20 7.16 8.87
CA ASP A 72 18.61 7.22 8.48
C ASP A 72 19.16 5.89 7.95
N SER A 73 18.34 4.84 7.94
CA SER A 73 18.70 3.50 7.46
C SER A 73 18.49 3.38 5.95
N ASN A 74 19.01 2.28 5.36
CA ASN A 74 18.71 1.95 3.98
C ASN A 74 17.19 1.87 3.78
N PRO A 75 16.65 2.35 2.62
CA PRO A 75 15.24 2.29 2.36
C PRO A 75 14.74 0.83 2.37
N SER A 76 13.56 0.61 2.91
CA SER A 76 12.84 -0.64 2.71
C SER A 76 12.18 -0.64 1.34
N GLN A 77 11.86 -1.82 0.83
CA GLN A 77 11.15 -1.99 -0.43
C GLN A 77 9.75 -2.52 -0.16
N VAL A 78 8.80 -2.05 -0.95
CA VAL A 78 7.45 -2.63 -1.00
C VAL A 78 7.15 -3.05 -2.42
N GLU A 79 6.79 -4.31 -2.57
CA GLU A 79 6.46 -4.94 -3.85
C GLU A 79 5.01 -5.37 -3.84
N TRP A 80 4.27 -4.98 -4.88
CA TRP A 80 2.95 -5.51 -5.22
C TRP A 80 3.08 -6.45 -6.40
N LEU A 81 2.52 -7.64 -6.27
CA LEU A 81 2.35 -8.58 -7.36
C LEU A 81 0.86 -8.81 -7.60
N PHE A 82 0.49 -8.83 -8.86
CA PHE A 82 -0.89 -9.02 -9.32
C PHE A 82 -0.95 -10.27 -10.18
N GLU A 83 -1.81 -11.19 -9.81
CA GLU A 83 -2.04 -12.44 -10.53
C GLU A 83 -3.52 -12.57 -10.89
N GLU A 84 -3.81 -12.74 -12.18
CA GLU A 84 -5.17 -13.01 -12.61
C GLU A 84 -5.53 -14.47 -12.32
N LEU A 85 -6.59 -14.66 -11.55
CA LEU A 85 -7.18 -15.98 -11.31
C LEU A 85 -8.45 -16.11 -12.16
N PRO A 86 -8.42 -16.91 -13.26
CA PRO A 86 -9.55 -17.01 -14.19
C PRO A 86 -10.86 -17.38 -13.49
N GLY A 87 -11.90 -16.58 -13.73
CA GLY A 87 -13.22 -16.77 -13.13
C GLY A 87 -13.34 -16.36 -11.65
N ALA A 88 -12.24 -15.93 -11.00
CA ALA A 88 -12.24 -15.55 -9.59
C ALA A 88 -11.94 -14.07 -9.35
N GLY A 89 -10.99 -13.47 -10.11
CA GLY A 89 -10.56 -12.11 -9.94
C GLY A 89 -9.04 -11.97 -9.94
N THR A 90 -8.52 -11.09 -9.10
CA THR A 90 -7.08 -10.78 -9.01
C THR A 90 -6.56 -11.12 -7.62
N PHE A 91 -5.55 -11.96 -7.55
CA PHE A 91 -4.81 -12.19 -6.32
C PHE A 91 -3.72 -11.14 -6.19
N VAL A 92 -3.73 -10.39 -5.09
CA VAL A 92 -2.77 -9.35 -4.79
C VAL A 92 -1.88 -9.80 -3.65
N SER A 93 -0.57 -9.74 -3.85
CA SER A 93 0.44 -9.96 -2.82
C SER A 93 1.22 -8.68 -2.59
N ILE A 94 1.32 -8.23 -1.34
CA ILE A 94 2.13 -7.08 -0.92
C ILE A 94 3.24 -7.58 0.00
N ARG A 95 4.47 -7.33 -0.38
CA ARG A 95 5.66 -7.72 0.40
C ARG A 95 6.50 -6.49 0.72
N ASN A 96 6.71 -6.24 2.02
CA ASN A 96 7.63 -5.23 2.50
C ASN A 96 8.90 -5.92 3.00
N SER A 97 10.05 -5.49 2.52
CA SER A 97 11.36 -6.11 2.80
C SER A 97 12.44 -5.05 3.00
N GLY A 98 13.63 -5.49 3.46
CA GLY A 98 14.77 -4.60 3.66
C GLY A 98 14.80 -3.96 5.05
N PHE A 99 14.10 -4.52 6.03
CA PHE A 99 14.23 -4.10 7.42
C PHE A 99 15.61 -4.44 7.97
N VAL A 100 16.26 -3.44 8.59
CA VAL A 100 17.61 -3.57 9.17
C VAL A 100 17.52 -3.23 10.66
N GLY A 101 18.25 -4.00 11.49
CA GLY A 101 18.29 -3.82 12.93
C GLY A 101 18.35 -5.16 13.67
N THR A 102 18.29 -5.08 15.00
CA THR A 102 18.16 -6.28 15.84
C THR A 102 16.74 -6.87 15.72
N PRO A 103 16.54 -8.14 16.12
CA PRO A 103 15.21 -8.73 16.14
C PRO A 103 14.18 -7.89 16.91
N GLU A 104 14.57 -7.30 18.04
CA GLU A 104 13.71 -6.47 18.88
C GLU A 104 13.27 -5.19 18.17
N GLU A 105 14.09 -4.65 17.26
CA GLU A 105 13.77 -3.48 16.45
C GLU A 105 12.97 -3.85 15.20
N VAL A 106 13.28 -4.97 14.58
CA VAL A 106 12.69 -5.41 13.30
C VAL A 106 11.30 -6.02 13.48
N ILE A 107 11.11 -6.87 14.50
CA ILE A 107 9.84 -7.59 14.69
C ILE A 107 8.65 -6.64 14.82
N PRO A 108 8.66 -5.59 15.64
CA PRO A 108 7.52 -4.66 15.73
C PRO A 108 7.19 -3.99 14.40
N ARG A 109 8.21 -3.66 13.61
CA ARG A 109 8.04 -3.01 12.30
C ARG A 109 7.44 -3.96 11.26
N VAL A 110 7.84 -5.23 11.28
CA VAL A 110 7.27 -6.26 10.41
C VAL A 110 5.81 -6.53 10.77
N VAL A 111 5.50 -6.60 12.06
CA VAL A 111 4.12 -6.77 12.55
C VAL A 111 3.26 -5.57 12.13
N ASP A 112 3.75 -4.36 12.33
CA ASP A 112 3.06 -3.12 11.95
C ASP A 112 2.81 -3.06 10.42
N ALA A 113 3.81 -3.39 9.61
CA ALA A 113 3.67 -3.43 8.15
C ALA A 113 2.66 -4.49 7.71
N THR A 114 2.70 -5.68 8.31
CA THR A 114 1.77 -6.78 7.99
C THR A 114 0.33 -6.40 8.32
N GLU A 115 0.09 -5.83 9.49
CA GLU A 115 -1.22 -5.33 9.90
C GLU A 115 -1.69 -4.21 8.97
N GLY A 116 -0.83 -3.21 8.72
CA GLY A 116 -1.16 -2.07 7.87
C GLY A 116 -1.55 -2.48 6.45
N PHE A 117 -0.76 -3.32 5.79
CA PHE A 117 -1.07 -3.77 4.43
C PHE A 117 -2.26 -4.73 4.39
N THR A 118 -2.54 -5.47 5.44
CA THR A 118 -3.77 -6.27 5.54
C THR A 118 -5.01 -5.37 5.56
N LEU A 119 -4.98 -4.28 6.32
CA LEU A 119 -6.06 -3.28 6.33
C LEU A 119 -6.21 -2.58 4.97
N VAL A 120 -5.10 -2.26 4.30
CA VAL A 120 -5.12 -1.68 2.95
C VAL A 120 -5.83 -2.61 1.97
N LEU A 121 -5.48 -3.90 1.96
CA LEU A 121 -6.12 -4.89 1.08
C LEU A 121 -7.61 -5.11 1.42
N ALA A 122 -7.97 -5.12 2.70
CA ALA A 122 -9.36 -5.21 3.12
C ALA A 122 -10.16 -3.97 2.67
N GLY A 123 -9.58 -2.79 2.80
CA GLY A 123 -10.16 -1.53 2.32
C GLY A 123 -10.32 -1.50 0.80
N LEU A 124 -9.30 -1.95 0.06
CA LEU A 124 -9.37 -2.11 -1.40
C LEU A 124 -10.51 -3.03 -1.81
N LYS A 125 -10.63 -4.18 -1.15
CA LYS A 125 -11.69 -5.16 -1.42
C LYS A 125 -13.07 -4.54 -1.23
N ALA A 126 -13.32 -3.89 -0.10
CA ALA A 126 -14.58 -3.20 0.17
C ALA A 126 -14.87 -2.09 -0.86
N CYS A 127 -13.86 -1.33 -1.23
CA CYS A 127 -13.98 -0.23 -2.18
C CYS A 127 -14.32 -0.73 -3.59
N LEU A 128 -13.57 -1.69 -4.13
CA LEU A 128 -13.75 -2.14 -5.51
C LEU A 128 -14.93 -3.10 -5.67
N GLU A 129 -15.16 -3.99 -4.73
CA GLU A 129 -16.24 -4.98 -4.84
C GLU A 129 -17.61 -4.42 -4.43
N HIS A 130 -17.65 -3.45 -3.51
CA HIS A 130 -18.90 -2.97 -2.89
C HIS A 130 -19.08 -1.45 -2.93
N GLY A 131 -18.10 -0.68 -3.39
CA GLY A 131 -18.16 0.78 -3.42
C GLY A 131 -18.19 1.44 -2.03
N ILE A 132 -17.67 0.76 -1.01
CA ILE A 132 -17.72 1.19 0.39
C ILE A 132 -16.32 1.65 0.83
N ALA A 133 -16.23 2.83 1.47
CA ALA A 133 -15.04 3.27 2.19
C ALA A 133 -15.20 2.93 3.68
N LEU A 134 -14.34 2.03 4.16
CA LEU A 134 -14.41 1.54 5.54
C LEU A 134 -13.55 2.35 6.53
N ASN A 135 -12.73 3.30 6.04
CA ASN A 135 -11.81 4.11 6.85
C ASN A 135 -10.82 3.31 7.72
N LEU A 136 -10.51 2.07 7.34
CA LEU A 136 -9.73 1.14 8.17
C LEU A 136 -8.38 1.71 8.61
N VAL A 137 -7.68 2.42 7.70
CA VAL A 137 -6.38 3.00 8.01
C VAL A 137 -6.54 4.21 8.95
N ALA A 138 -7.54 5.06 8.73
CA ALA A 138 -7.81 6.22 9.59
C ALA A 138 -8.27 5.81 10.99
N ASP A 139 -9.02 4.73 11.09
CA ASP A 139 -9.61 4.27 12.36
C ASP A 139 -8.65 3.38 13.17
N ARG A 140 -7.51 2.97 12.59
CA ARG A 140 -6.49 2.15 13.28
C ARG A 140 -5.89 2.86 14.50
N PHE A 141 -5.65 4.15 14.40
CA PHE A 141 -5.09 4.96 15.48
C PHE A 141 -6.01 6.13 15.80
N PRO A 142 -7.17 5.90 16.46
CA PRO A 142 -8.19 6.92 16.68
C PRO A 142 -7.76 8.07 17.60
N ARG A 143 -6.63 7.91 18.30
CA ARG A 143 -6.02 8.94 19.16
C ARG A 143 -4.77 9.56 18.54
N GLY A 144 -4.47 9.28 17.26
CA GLY A 144 -3.21 9.63 16.61
C GLY A 144 -2.11 8.60 16.82
N LEU A 145 -0.97 8.81 16.17
CA LEU A 145 0.16 7.88 16.23
C LEU A 145 0.87 7.84 17.58
N ASP A 146 0.73 8.91 18.39
CA ASP A 146 1.39 9.09 19.69
C ASP A 146 0.46 8.76 20.87
N GLY A 147 -0.71 8.20 20.61
CA GLY A 147 -1.76 7.96 21.60
C GLY A 147 -1.83 6.58 22.22
#